data_da61f4f4f9f22318b378baddc34702a8
#
_entry.id   da61f4f4f9f22318b378baddc34702a8
#
_cell.length_a   1.000
_cell.length_b   1.000
_cell.length_c   1.000
_cell.angle_alpha   90.00
_cell.angle_beta   90.00
_cell.angle_gamma   90.00
#
_symmetry.space_group_name_H-M   'P 1'
#
loop_
_entity.id
_entity.type
_entity.pdbx_description
1 polymer ?
#
loop_
_entity_poly.entity_id
_entity_poly.type
_entity_poly.pdbx_seq_one_letter_code
_entity_poly.pdbx_strand_id
1 'polypeptide(L)'
;VQRPICIIGLGLIGGSLLRDLAGYNHPVFGYNHSTSGARTAVKQGFDVTDDLPTILTRAETENALIVIAVPMGAVGEVLDAIQEHAPSCGITDVVSVKTAVRQQVLERGMESRYVGGHPMAGTSKSGWDNSQKDLFRRAAWGITYDYAAECEARGEKIPKQWIETFTEVVRMTQ
;
A
#
# COMPACT_ATOMS: atom_id res chain seq x y z
N VAL A 1 -16.46 -6.79 9.94
CA VAL A 1 -15.09 -7.30 9.79
C VAL A 1 -14.27 -6.28 9.02
N GLN A 2 -13.18 -5.80 9.61
CA GLN A 2 -12.26 -4.85 8.96
C GLN A 2 -11.46 -5.57 7.89
N ARG A 3 -11.33 -4.95 6.72
CA ARG A 3 -10.50 -5.45 5.64
C ARG A 3 -9.02 -5.31 6.02
N PRO A 4 -8.21 -6.38 5.94
CA PRO A 4 -6.78 -6.30 6.20
C PRO A 4 -6.06 -5.38 5.21
N ILE A 5 -4.97 -4.79 5.66
CA ILE A 5 -4.06 -3.99 4.84
C ILE A 5 -2.74 -4.74 4.69
N CYS A 6 -2.31 -4.94 3.46
CA CYS A 6 -1.01 -5.52 3.12
C CYS A 6 -0.09 -4.42 2.59
N ILE A 7 0.99 -4.12 3.30
CA ILE A 7 1.93 -3.04 2.91
C ILE A 7 3.18 -3.65 2.28
N ILE A 8 3.45 -3.28 1.04
CA ILE A 8 4.61 -3.73 0.29
C ILE A 8 5.67 -2.63 0.28
N GLY A 9 6.69 -2.82 1.08
CA GLY A 9 7.76 -1.85 1.32
C GLY A 9 7.62 -1.13 2.65
N LEU A 10 8.52 -1.43 3.57
CA LEU A 10 8.48 -0.91 4.94
C LEU A 10 9.64 0.07 5.19
N GLY A 11 9.75 1.09 4.33
CA GLY A 11 10.60 2.24 4.55
C GLY A 11 9.95 3.27 5.48
N LEU A 12 10.33 4.53 5.34
CA LEU A 12 9.76 5.61 6.15
C LEU A 12 8.23 5.65 6.06
N ILE A 13 7.68 5.66 4.85
CA ILE A 13 6.22 5.80 4.64
C ILE A 13 5.49 4.50 4.96
N GLY A 14 5.85 3.40 4.32
CA GLY A 14 5.18 2.11 4.51
C GLY A 14 5.34 1.57 5.93
N GLY A 15 6.52 1.69 6.52
CA GLY A 15 6.78 1.29 7.89
C GLY A 15 6.00 2.14 8.91
N SER A 16 5.90 3.45 8.69
CA SER A 16 5.11 4.34 9.55
C SER A 16 3.62 4.03 9.47
N LEU A 17 3.12 3.73 8.27
CA LEU A 17 1.73 3.32 8.08
C LEU A 17 1.44 2.00 8.82
N LEU A 18 2.33 1.02 8.72
CA LEU A 18 2.20 -0.26 9.42
C LEU A 18 2.16 -0.05 10.95
N ARG A 19 3.03 0.80 11.49
CA ARG A 19 3.06 1.13 12.93
C ARG A 19 1.75 1.77 13.38
N ASP A 20 1.23 2.71 12.62
CA ASP A 20 -0.01 3.41 12.96
C ASP A 20 -1.22 2.47 12.93
N LEU A 21 -1.37 1.70 11.86
CA LEU A 21 -2.49 0.75 11.73
C LEU A 21 -2.45 -0.32 12.82
N ALA A 22 -1.30 -0.90 13.12
CA ALA A 22 -1.14 -1.84 14.23
C ALA A 22 -1.48 -1.19 15.58
N GLY A 23 -1.08 0.06 15.78
CA GLY A 23 -1.41 0.83 16.99
C GLY A 23 -2.90 1.09 17.17
N TYR A 24 -3.66 1.17 16.09
CA TYR A 24 -5.12 1.27 16.09
C TYR A 24 -5.84 -0.08 16.09
N ASN A 25 -5.11 -1.19 16.26
CA ASN A 25 -5.63 -2.55 16.17
C ASN A 25 -6.31 -2.87 14.83
N HIS A 26 -5.92 -2.21 13.76
CA HIS A 26 -6.37 -2.56 12.42
C HIS A 26 -5.55 -3.75 11.90
N PRO A 27 -6.18 -4.79 11.32
CA PRO A 27 -5.46 -5.92 10.73
C PRO A 27 -4.49 -5.45 9.64
N VAL A 28 -3.19 -5.62 9.88
CA VAL A 28 -2.14 -5.16 8.98
C VAL A 28 -0.96 -6.12 9.00
N PHE A 29 -0.40 -6.35 7.85
CA PHE A 29 0.84 -7.12 7.67
C PHE A 29 1.64 -6.53 6.52
N GLY A 30 2.91 -6.84 6.44
CA GLY A 30 3.78 -6.19 5.49
C GLY A 30 4.95 -7.02 4.98
N TYR A 31 5.51 -6.53 3.90
CA TYR A 31 6.70 -7.07 3.26
C TYR A 31 7.82 -6.05 3.28
N ASN A 32 9.02 -6.50 3.64
CA ASN A 32 10.24 -5.71 3.49
C ASN A 32 11.28 -6.49 2.69
N HIS A 33 11.82 -5.88 1.65
CA HIS A 33 12.86 -6.48 0.80
C HIS A 33 14.12 -6.82 1.60
N SER A 34 14.51 -5.97 2.55
CA SER A 34 15.65 -6.23 3.43
C SER A 34 15.28 -7.27 4.49
N THR A 35 15.97 -8.41 4.47
CA THR A 35 15.82 -9.46 5.49
C THR A 35 16.10 -8.95 6.89
N SER A 36 17.13 -8.11 7.08
CA SER A 36 17.45 -7.53 8.37
C SER A 36 16.35 -6.57 8.87
N GLY A 37 15.80 -5.74 7.99
CA GLY A 37 14.67 -4.86 8.31
C GLY A 37 13.41 -5.64 8.67
N ALA A 38 13.11 -6.70 7.94
CA ALA A 38 11.98 -7.59 8.24
C ALA A 38 12.15 -8.26 9.63
N ARG A 39 13.32 -8.79 9.93
CA ARG A 39 13.64 -9.38 11.24
C ARG A 39 13.49 -8.36 12.37
N THR A 40 13.97 -7.14 12.17
CA THR A 40 13.83 -6.07 13.16
C THR A 40 12.36 -5.76 13.44
N ALA A 41 11.53 -5.64 12.40
CA ALA A 41 10.10 -5.42 12.53
C ALA A 41 9.41 -6.57 13.31
N VAL A 42 9.74 -7.81 13.00
CA VAL A 42 9.21 -9.00 13.71
C VAL A 42 9.60 -8.98 15.19
N LYS A 43 10.86 -8.65 15.52
CA LYS A 43 11.31 -8.52 16.91
C LYS A 43 10.57 -7.41 17.67
N GLN A 44 10.11 -6.40 16.98
CA GLN A 44 9.31 -5.32 17.55
C GLN A 44 7.80 -5.66 17.64
N GLY A 45 7.41 -6.87 17.26
CA GLY A 45 6.04 -7.36 17.39
C GLY A 45 5.15 -7.14 16.19
N PHE A 46 5.70 -6.77 15.01
CA PHE A 46 4.94 -6.58 13.79
C PHE A 46 4.89 -7.85 12.93
N ASP A 47 3.79 -7.99 12.19
CA ASP A 47 3.55 -9.11 11.26
C ASP A 47 4.18 -8.79 9.89
N VAL A 48 5.42 -9.18 9.71
CA VAL A 48 6.27 -8.84 8.56
C VAL A 48 7.03 -10.04 8.04
N THR A 49 7.20 -10.13 6.73
CA THR A 49 8.04 -11.11 6.06
C THR A 49 8.91 -10.48 4.97
N ASP A 50 9.95 -11.18 4.54
CA ASP A 50 10.77 -10.86 3.37
C ASP A 50 10.46 -11.76 2.16
N ASP A 51 9.37 -12.51 2.22
CA ASP A 51 8.88 -13.40 1.16
C ASP A 51 7.66 -12.78 0.46
N LEU A 52 7.90 -12.13 -0.67
CA LEU A 52 6.85 -11.42 -1.42
C LEU A 52 5.74 -12.35 -1.94
N PRO A 53 6.02 -13.49 -2.58
CA PRO A 53 4.97 -14.41 -3.01
C PRO A 53 4.07 -14.88 -1.87
N THR A 54 4.63 -15.22 -0.74
CA THR A 54 3.88 -15.70 0.43
C THR A 54 2.94 -14.62 0.98
N ILE A 55 3.43 -13.39 1.13
CA ILE A 55 2.58 -12.30 1.67
C ILE A 55 1.46 -11.93 0.71
N LEU A 56 1.71 -11.94 -0.60
CA LEU A 56 0.70 -11.66 -1.61
C LEU A 56 -0.36 -12.76 -1.70
N THR A 57 0.02 -14.02 -1.60
CA THR A 57 -0.93 -15.15 -1.51
C THR A 57 -1.82 -15.01 -0.27
N ARG A 58 -1.27 -14.60 0.85
CA ARG A 58 -2.05 -14.28 2.05
C ARG A 58 -3.01 -13.11 1.81
N ALA A 59 -2.52 -12.05 1.16
CA ALA A 59 -3.36 -10.90 0.82
C ALA A 59 -4.58 -11.31 -0.03
N GLU A 60 -4.38 -12.16 -1.01
CA GLU A 60 -5.47 -12.72 -1.83
C GLU A 60 -6.47 -13.52 -1.00
N THR A 61 -5.98 -14.43 -0.17
CA THR A 61 -6.83 -15.27 0.69
C THR A 61 -7.67 -14.46 1.67
N GLU A 62 -7.08 -13.42 2.25
CA GLU A 62 -7.75 -12.55 3.23
C GLU A 62 -8.49 -11.36 2.59
N ASN A 63 -8.45 -11.23 1.28
CA ASN A 63 -9.03 -10.11 0.52
C ASN A 63 -8.54 -8.75 1.05
N ALA A 64 -7.23 -8.63 1.23
CA ALA A 64 -6.59 -7.43 1.73
C ALA A 64 -6.55 -6.30 0.69
N LEU A 65 -6.49 -5.05 1.14
CA LEU A 65 -6.06 -3.93 0.31
C LEU A 65 -4.52 -3.90 0.30
N ILE A 66 -3.93 -3.91 -0.88
CA ILE A 66 -2.47 -3.84 -1.05
C ILE A 66 -2.05 -2.38 -1.18
N VAL A 67 -1.11 -1.95 -0.35
CA VAL A 67 -0.49 -0.63 -0.39
C VAL A 67 0.95 -0.75 -0.87
N ILE A 68 1.25 -0.22 -2.05
CA ILE A 68 2.60 -0.22 -2.62
C ILE A 68 3.35 0.99 -2.09
N ALA A 69 4.42 0.74 -1.34
CA ALA A 69 5.26 1.75 -0.70
C ALA A 69 6.76 1.50 -1.00
N VAL A 70 7.07 1.03 -2.20
CA VAL A 70 8.43 0.79 -2.67
C VAL A 70 8.93 1.98 -3.52
N PRO A 71 10.25 2.13 -3.73
CA PRO A 71 10.78 3.08 -4.69
C PRO A 71 10.24 2.83 -6.10
N MET A 72 10.12 3.89 -6.91
CA MET A 72 9.55 3.83 -8.27
C MET A 72 10.17 2.72 -9.13
N GLY A 73 11.48 2.51 -9.02
CA GLY A 73 12.19 1.47 -9.79
C GLY A 73 11.75 0.04 -9.47
N ALA A 74 11.12 -0.21 -8.33
CA ALA A 74 10.64 -1.52 -7.91
C ALA A 74 9.12 -1.72 -8.16
N VAL A 75 8.40 -0.68 -8.55
CA VAL A 75 6.94 -0.74 -8.73
C VAL A 75 6.53 -1.78 -9.78
N GLY A 76 7.19 -1.83 -10.91
CA GLY A 76 6.87 -2.78 -11.98
C GLY A 76 6.97 -4.24 -11.53
N GLU A 77 8.04 -4.61 -10.86
CA GLU A 77 8.25 -5.95 -10.31
C GLU A 77 7.18 -6.32 -9.27
N VAL A 78 6.83 -5.38 -8.41
CA VAL A 78 5.77 -5.57 -7.42
C VAL A 78 4.41 -5.76 -8.08
N LEU A 79 4.07 -4.97 -9.10
CA LEU A 79 2.82 -5.13 -9.85
C LEU A 79 2.75 -6.49 -10.56
N ASP A 80 3.84 -6.96 -11.13
CA ASP A 80 3.91 -8.29 -11.75
C ASP A 80 3.66 -9.40 -10.71
N ALA A 81 4.27 -9.30 -9.54
CA ALA A 81 4.04 -10.24 -8.45
C ALA A 81 2.59 -10.20 -7.93
N ILE A 82 1.99 -9.02 -7.82
CA ILE A 82 0.58 -8.87 -7.43
C ILE A 82 -0.34 -9.53 -8.46
N GLN A 83 -0.06 -9.35 -9.75
CA GLN A 83 -0.86 -9.96 -10.81
C GLN A 83 -0.81 -11.49 -10.76
N GLU A 84 0.33 -12.05 -10.40
CA GLU A 84 0.54 -13.49 -10.29
C GLU A 84 -0.08 -14.08 -9.01
N HIS A 85 0.12 -13.45 -7.85
CA HIS A 85 -0.19 -14.03 -6.53
C HIS A 85 -1.42 -13.44 -5.85
N ALA A 86 -1.85 -12.25 -6.24
CA ALA A 86 -3.00 -11.55 -5.65
C ALA A 86 -3.87 -10.89 -6.74
N PRO A 87 -4.43 -11.69 -7.68
CA PRO A 87 -5.11 -11.16 -8.87
C PRO A 87 -6.41 -10.43 -8.59
N SER A 88 -7.03 -10.61 -7.41
CA SER A 88 -8.34 -10.03 -7.05
C SER A 88 -8.25 -8.87 -6.06
N CYS A 89 -7.08 -8.62 -5.48
CA CYS A 89 -6.92 -7.58 -4.48
C CYS A 89 -7.02 -6.17 -5.07
N GLY A 90 -7.62 -5.25 -4.31
CA GLY A 90 -7.51 -3.82 -4.55
C GLY A 90 -6.11 -3.32 -4.26
N ILE A 91 -5.67 -2.33 -5.03
CA ILE A 91 -4.32 -1.80 -4.97
C ILE A 91 -4.36 -0.29 -4.81
N THR A 92 -3.57 0.22 -3.90
CA THR A 92 -3.20 1.64 -3.82
C THR A 92 -1.70 1.78 -3.69
N ASP A 93 -1.19 3.00 -3.80
CA ASP A 93 0.21 3.30 -3.62
C ASP A 93 0.40 4.61 -2.84
N VAL A 94 1.60 4.82 -2.37
CA VAL A 94 2.03 6.04 -1.69
C VAL A 94 3.23 6.70 -2.39
N VAL A 95 3.52 6.29 -3.62
CA VAL A 95 4.63 6.79 -4.41
C VAL A 95 4.32 8.21 -4.91
N SER A 96 5.30 9.11 -4.87
CA SER A 96 5.10 10.52 -5.24
C SER A 96 4.87 10.75 -6.74
N VAL A 97 5.43 9.91 -7.61
CA VAL A 97 5.36 10.06 -9.08
C VAL A 97 4.12 9.34 -9.64
N LYS A 98 2.95 9.96 -9.50
CA LYS A 98 1.67 9.32 -9.87
C LYS A 98 1.55 8.92 -11.34
N THR A 99 1.98 9.75 -12.27
CA THR A 99 1.92 9.46 -13.71
C THR A 99 2.68 8.19 -14.07
N ALA A 100 3.87 8.00 -13.50
CA ALA A 100 4.69 6.83 -13.77
C ALA A 100 4.08 5.55 -13.18
N VAL A 101 3.53 5.59 -11.98
CA VAL A 101 2.82 4.44 -11.38
C VAL A 101 1.58 4.10 -12.20
N ARG A 102 0.77 5.09 -12.54
CA ARG A 102 -0.43 4.91 -13.35
C ARG A 102 -0.11 4.24 -14.69
N GLN A 103 0.94 4.67 -15.37
CA GLN A 103 1.35 4.05 -16.64
C GLN A 103 1.70 2.58 -16.44
N GLN A 104 2.47 2.23 -15.42
CA GLN A 104 2.80 0.85 -15.10
C GLN A 104 1.56 -0.01 -14.82
N VAL A 105 0.57 0.56 -14.15
CA VAL A 105 -0.71 -0.10 -13.88
C VAL A 105 -1.50 -0.33 -15.17
N LEU A 106 -1.60 0.70 -16.03
CA LEU A 106 -2.30 0.63 -17.32
C LEU A 106 -1.68 -0.40 -18.27
N GLU A 107 -0.36 -0.43 -18.37
CA GLU A 107 0.38 -1.39 -19.20
C GLU A 107 0.09 -2.85 -18.82
N ARG A 108 -0.31 -3.09 -17.59
CA ARG A 108 -0.65 -4.42 -17.05
C ARG A 108 -2.15 -4.72 -17.00
N GLY A 109 -3.00 -3.78 -17.44
CA GLY A 109 -4.46 -3.94 -17.40
C GLY A 109 -5.02 -4.04 -15.97
N MET A 110 -4.37 -3.39 -14.99
CA MET A 110 -4.74 -3.47 -13.58
C MET A 110 -5.53 -2.24 -13.08
N GLU A 111 -5.91 -1.34 -13.97
CA GLU A 111 -6.55 -0.07 -13.63
C GLU A 111 -7.89 -0.22 -12.92
N SER A 112 -8.66 -1.28 -13.21
CA SER A 112 -9.98 -1.50 -12.60
C SER A 112 -9.94 -1.78 -11.09
N ARG A 113 -8.77 -2.03 -10.53
CA ARG A 113 -8.57 -2.33 -9.11
C ARG A 113 -7.53 -1.44 -8.43
N TYR A 114 -7.17 -0.32 -9.06
CA TYR A 114 -6.15 0.61 -8.58
C TYR A 114 -6.71 2.00 -8.32
N VAL A 115 -6.32 2.56 -7.17
CA VAL A 115 -6.53 3.97 -6.83
C VAL A 115 -5.22 4.53 -6.28
N GLY A 116 -4.68 5.55 -6.91
CA GLY A 116 -3.44 6.18 -6.48
C GLY A 116 -3.62 7.05 -5.24
N GLY A 117 -2.63 7.03 -4.37
CA GLY A 117 -2.56 7.87 -3.19
C GLY A 117 -1.21 8.56 -3.05
N HIS A 118 -1.16 9.70 -2.37
CA HIS A 118 0.07 10.40 -2.06
C HIS A 118 -0.04 11.08 -0.68
N PRO A 119 0.54 10.51 0.36
CA PRO A 119 0.67 11.20 1.65
C PRO A 119 1.70 12.32 1.51
N MET A 120 1.32 13.53 1.86
CA MET A 120 2.24 14.69 1.89
C MET A 120 2.99 14.73 3.21
N ALA A 121 3.72 13.68 3.50
CA ALA A 121 4.51 13.52 4.70
C ALA A 121 5.84 12.84 4.37
N GLY A 122 6.80 12.96 5.25
CA GLY A 122 8.07 12.26 5.14
C GLY A 122 9.28 13.18 5.21
N THR A 123 10.43 12.54 5.18
CA THR A 123 11.76 13.19 5.18
C THR A 123 12.63 12.51 4.12
N SER A 124 13.88 12.94 3.97
CA SER A 124 14.86 12.29 3.11
C SER A 124 15.38 10.94 3.64
N LYS A 125 14.96 10.53 4.85
CA LYS A 125 15.38 9.27 5.48
C LYS A 125 14.66 8.09 4.87
N SER A 126 15.30 6.90 4.90
CA SER A 126 14.77 5.67 4.35
C SER A 126 14.98 4.49 5.31
N GLY A 127 14.34 3.37 5.01
CA GLY A 127 14.45 2.11 5.77
C GLY A 127 13.52 2.03 6.98
N TRP A 128 13.34 0.80 7.47
CA TRP A 128 12.46 0.49 8.60
C TRP A 128 12.82 1.29 9.87
N ASP A 129 14.10 1.43 10.17
CA ASP A 129 14.58 2.11 11.38
C ASP A 129 14.22 3.60 11.44
N ASN A 130 13.91 4.20 10.30
CA ASN A 130 13.46 5.59 10.21
C ASN A 130 11.93 5.74 10.23
N SER A 131 11.19 4.64 10.21
CA SER A 131 9.74 4.66 10.34
C SER A 131 9.32 5.08 11.75
N GLN A 132 8.22 5.78 11.87
CA GLN A 132 7.77 6.35 13.14
C GLN A 132 6.26 6.40 13.23
N LYS A 133 5.75 6.36 14.45
CA LYS A 133 4.32 6.60 14.72
C LYS A 133 3.96 8.05 14.41
N ASP A 134 2.70 8.26 14.09
CA ASP A 134 2.10 9.59 13.89
C ASP A 134 2.76 10.44 12.78
N LEU A 135 3.48 9.80 11.83
CA LEU A 135 4.10 10.49 10.71
C LEU A 135 3.08 11.28 9.88
N PHE A 136 1.88 10.72 9.73
CA PHE A 136 0.81 11.27 8.89
C PHE A 136 -0.12 12.22 9.67
N ARG A 137 0.12 12.41 10.95
CA ARG A 137 -0.71 13.28 11.78
C ARG A 137 -0.68 14.71 11.24
N ARG A 138 -1.85 15.21 10.84
CA ARG A 138 -2.03 16.49 10.15
C ARG A 138 -1.42 16.57 8.74
N ALA A 139 -0.97 15.46 8.18
CA ALA A 139 -0.53 15.41 6.79
C ALA A 139 -1.73 15.43 5.83
N ALA A 140 -1.59 16.10 4.71
CA ALA A 140 -2.55 15.99 3.62
C ALA A 140 -2.30 14.69 2.85
N TRP A 141 -3.38 14.01 2.44
CA TRP A 141 -3.32 12.88 1.53
C TRP A 141 -3.98 13.26 0.21
N GLY A 142 -3.20 13.25 -0.87
CA GLY A 142 -3.74 13.31 -2.21
C GLY A 142 -4.33 11.94 -2.59
N ILE A 143 -5.55 11.93 -3.08
CA ILE A 143 -6.19 10.76 -3.69
C ILE A 143 -6.52 11.13 -5.13
N THR A 144 -6.24 10.25 -6.07
CA THR A 144 -6.54 10.49 -7.49
C THR A 144 -8.03 10.26 -7.78
N TYR A 145 -8.89 11.15 -7.28
CA TYR A 145 -10.34 11.11 -7.56
C TYR A 145 -10.65 11.24 -9.04
N ASP A 146 -9.87 12.03 -9.77
CA ASP A 146 -10.05 12.21 -11.21
C ASP A 146 -9.92 10.87 -11.95
N TYR A 147 -9.07 9.97 -11.48
CA TYR A 147 -8.92 8.65 -12.07
C TYR A 147 -10.15 7.77 -11.86
N ALA A 148 -10.77 7.83 -10.68
CA ALA A 148 -12.02 7.11 -10.42
C ALA A 148 -13.15 7.62 -11.36
N ALA A 149 -13.26 8.95 -11.53
CA ALA A 149 -14.21 9.57 -12.44
C ALA A 149 -13.92 9.21 -13.91
N GLU A 150 -12.67 9.18 -14.33
CA GLU A 150 -12.26 8.73 -15.65
C GLU A 150 -12.59 7.25 -15.90
N CYS A 151 -12.40 6.39 -14.92
CA CYS A 151 -12.76 4.98 -15.01
C CYS A 151 -14.28 4.80 -15.12
N GLU A 152 -15.06 5.52 -14.32
CA GLU A 152 -16.52 5.53 -14.42
C GLU A 152 -17.00 6.02 -15.78
N ALA A 153 -16.40 7.08 -16.32
CA ALA A 153 -16.73 7.61 -17.64
C ALA A 153 -16.44 6.61 -18.77
N ARG A 154 -15.48 5.70 -18.57
CA ARG A 154 -15.16 4.61 -19.51
C ARG A 154 -15.96 3.33 -19.25
N GLY A 155 -16.85 3.31 -18.25
CA GLY A 155 -17.62 2.15 -17.84
C GLY A 155 -16.81 1.13 -16.99
N GLU A 156 -15.64 1.51 -16.54
CA GLU A 156 -14.79 0.72 -15.64
C GLU A 156 -15.23 0.99 -14.20
N LYS A 157 -15.60 -0.06 -13.46
CA LYS A 157 -16.00 0.09 -12.06
C LYS A 157 -14.82 -0.19 -11.15
N ILE A 158 -14.30 0.85 -10.50
CA ILE A 158 -13.47 0.64 -9.32
C ILE A 158 -14.39 0.20 -8.19
N PRO A 159 -14.18 -0.97 -7.56
CA PRO A 159 -15.01 -1.40 -6.47
C PRO A 159 -15.05 -0.39 -5.34
N LYS A 160 -16.22 0.15 -5.06
CA LYS A 160 -16.48 1.16 -4.03
C LYS A 160 -15.88 0.79 -2.67
N GLN A 161 -15.92 -0.49 -2.33
CA GLN A 161 -15.35 -1.03 -1.09
C GLN A 161 -13.85 -0.75 -0.89
N TRP A 162 -13.06 -0.66 -1.95
CA TRP A 162 -11.63 -0.36 -1.84
C TRP A 162 -11.38 1.13 -1.59
N ILE A 163 -12.17 1.98 -2.22
CA ILE A 163 -12.12 3.43 -1.97
C ILE A 163 -12.53 3.72 -0.53
N GLU A 164 -13.58 3.08 -0.05
CA GLU A 164 -14.03 3.20 1.35
C GLU A 164 -12.96 2.73 2.33
N THR A 165 -12.35 1.57 2.09
CA THR A 165 -11.26 1.05 2.92
C THR A 165 -10.07 2.01 2.93
N PHE A 166 -9.66 2.51 1.77
CA PHE A 166 -8.53 3.43 1.69
C PHE A 166 -8.85 4.76 2.38
N THR A 167 -10.05 5.29 2.23
CA THR A 167 -10.50 6.51 2.91
C THR A 167 -10.48 6.33 4.43
N GLU A 168 -10.89 5.16 4.92
CA GLU A 168 -10.83 4.83 6.35
C GLU A 168 -9.38 4.80 6.85
N VAL A 169 -8.48 4.14 6.12
CA VAL A 169 -7.05 4.11 6.44
C VAL A 169 -6.48 5.53 6.55
N VAL A 170 -6.78 6.39 5.58
CA VAL A 170 -6.33 7.79 5.60
C VAL A 170 -6.84 8.52 6.85
N ARG A 171 -8.12 8.36 7.19
CA ARG A 171 -8.72 8.99 8.39
C ARG A 171 -8.07 8.52 9.68
N MET A 172 -7.78 7.24 9.79
CA MET A 172 -7.15 6.66 10.99
C MET A 172 -5.75 7.21 11.24
N THR A 173 -5.01 7.54 10.19
CA THR A 173 -3.62 7.99 10.28
C THR A 173 -3.45 9.51 10.35
N GLN A 174 -4.46 10.27 9.98
CA GLN A 174 -4.47 11.73 10.09
C GLN A 174 -4.73 12.20 11.53
#